data_a1a9ccfa25f8d4960d19f23b4af0e05d
#
_entry.id   a1a9ccfa25f8d4960d19f23b4af0e05d
#
_cell.length_a   1.000
_cell.length_b   1.000
_cell.length_c   1.000
_cell.angle_alpha   90.00
_cell.angle_beta   90.00
_cell.angle_gamma   90.00
#
_symmetry.space_group_name_H-M   'P 1'
#
loop_
_entity.id
_entity.type
_entity.pdbx_description
1 polymer ?
#
loop_
_entity_poly.entity_id
_entity_poly.type
_entity_poly.pdbx_seq_one_letter_code
_entity_poly.pdbx_strand_id
1 'polypeptide(L)'
;MLVLAGEHGTAKSTLASLVRALVDPNTAPLRALPREDRDLFIAATNAHALVFDNVSGLPTWISDTLCRLATGGGFATRQLYTDGDEILFDATRPIILNGIEDIVARPDLADRSIFLTLEPIPDGARRTAKELWRAFNAEAPRILGALLDAVSCGIERMPMTVLERIPRMADFAVWAKACEAALWPDGTFMSAYAGNIAAASRQCGGGRPRQPYAPHVRAPGLGGNRRSAPPYAQ
;
A
#
# COMPACT_ATOMS: atom_id res chain seq x y z
N MET A 1 1.08 -0.69 0.83
CA MET A 1 1.70 0.52 1.43
C MET A 1 2.86 0.99 0.58
N LEU A 2 3.22 2.28 0.63
CA LEU A 2 4.42 2.83 -0.01
C LEU A 2 5.42 3.21 1.09
N VAL A 3 6.65 2.72 0.98
CA VAL A 3 7.75 3.03 1.91
C VAL A 3 8.78 3.86 1.15
N LEU A 4 8.97 5.09 1.59
CA LEU A 4 9.99 6.01 1.06
C LEU A 4 11.22 5.94 1.95
N ALA A 5 12.27 5.30 1.47
CA ALA A 5 13.55 5.16 2.16
C ALA A 5 14.64 6.04 1.50
N GLY A 6 15.71 6.28 2.22
CA GLY A 6 16.87 7.02 1.72
C GLY A 6 17.52 7.86 2.83
N GLU A 7 18.71 8.35 2.57
CA GLU A 7 19.48 9.18 3.49
C GLU A 7 18.85 10.57 3.72
N HIS A 8 19.49 11.37 4.57
CA HIS A 8 19.11 12.76 4.74
C HIS A 8 19.25 13.55 3.43
N GLY A 9 18.34 14.51 3.18
CA GLY A 9 18.41 15.36 2.01
C GLY A 9 17.94 14.75 0.70
N THR A 10 17.26 13.58 0.74
CA THR A 10 16.70 12.90 -0.47
C THR A 10 15.27 13.36 -0.81
N ALA A 11 14.72 14.36 -0.13
CA ALA A 11 13.38 14.92 -0.33
C ALA A 11 12.19 13.95 -0.13
N LYS A 12 12.33 12.91 0.72
CA LYS A 12 11.25 11.96 1.05
C LYS A 12 9.95 12.64 1.50
N SER A 13 10.04 13.52 2.51
CA SER A 13 8.89 14.25 3.05
C SER A 13 8.25 15.15 1.99
N THR A 14 9.07 15.73 1.12
CA THR A 14 8.58 16.55 0.00
C THR A 14 7.81 15.67 -1.00
N LEU A 15 8.37 14.54 -1.43
CA LEU A 15 7.69 13.60 -2.33
C LEU A 15 6.38 13.11 -1.73
N ALA A 16 6.38 12.71 -0.46
CA ALA A 16 5.18 12.29 0.25
C ALA A 16 4.09 13.38 0.26
N SER A 17 4.51 14.65 0.48
CA SER A 17 3.59 15.79 0.45
C SER A 17 3.02 16.05 -0.95
N LEU A 18 3.83 15.93 -2.00
CA LEU A 18 3.38 16.09 -3.39
C LEU A 18 2.41 14.99 -3.81
N VAL A 19 2.70 13.73 -3.48
CA VAL A 19 1.79 12.60 -3.75
C VAL A 19 0.46 12.83 -3.03
N ARG A 20 0.52 13.24 -1.76
CA ARG A 20 -0.69 13.51 -1.00
C ARG A 20 -1.50 14.68 -1.58
N ALA A 21 -0.84 15.73 -2.02
CA ALA A 21 -1.52 16.88 -2.63
C ALA A 21 -2.28 16.51 -3.92
N LEU A 22 -1.85 15.46 -4.62
CA LEU A 22 -2.55 14.94 -5.82
C LEU A 22 -3.77 14.09 -5.47
N VAL A 23 -3.67 13.20 -4.46
CA VAL A 23 -4.67 12.16 -4.23
C VAL A 23 -5.60 12.43 -3.05
N ASP A 24 -5.15 13.17 -2.05
CA ASP A 24 -5.90 13.51 -0.84
C ASP A 24 -5.37 14.82 -0.23
N PRO A 25 -5.64 16.00 -0.86
CA PRO A 25 -5.20 17.29 -0.35
C PRO A 25 -5.65 17.51 1.10
N ASN A 26 -4.70 17.84 1.98
CA ASN A 26 -4.96 18.00 3.41
C ASN A 26 -4.09 19.11 3.99
N THR A 27 -4.62 19.86 4.96
CA THR A 27 -3.88 20.93 5.65
C THR A 27 -2.73 20.41 6.51
N ALA A 28 -2.81 19.14 6.95
CA ALA A 28 -1.74 18.44 7.65
C ALA A 28 -1.28 17.23 6.80
N PRO A 29 -0.50 17.45 5.72
CA PRO A 29 -0.16 16.41 4.76
C PRO A 29 0.70 15.29 5.35
N LEU A 30 1.53 15.62 6.32
CA LEU A 30 2.42 14.70 7.00
C LEU A 30 2.06 14.65 8.49
N ARG A 31 2.17 13.47 9.08
CA ARG A 31 1.89 13.24 10.51
C ARG A 31 2.99 12.40 11.13
N ALA A 32 3.20 12.58 12.44
CA ALA A 32 3.97 11.62 13.22
C ALA A 32 3.18 10.32 13.41
N LEU A 33 3.88 9.20 13.62
CA LEU A 33 3.22 7.96 14.01
C LEU A 33 2.47 8.16 15.33
N PRO A 34 1.22 7.71 15.43
CA PRO A 34 0.47 7.76 16.68
C PRO A 34 1.08 6.81 17.71
N ARG A 35 0.73 7.02 18.97
CA ARG A 35 1.21 6.19 20.10
C ARG A 35 0.26 5.05 20.46
N GLU A 36 -0.97 5.10 19.97
CA GLU A 36 -2.04 4.15 20.27
C GLU A 36 -2.81 3.74 19.00
N ASP A 37 -3.30 2.51 18.97
CA ASP A 37 -4.11 1.97 17.87
C ASP A 37 -5.33 2.85 17.56
N ARG A 38 -6.00 3.33 18.59
CA ARG A 38 -7.19 4.17 18.47
C ARG A 38 -6.93 5.43 17.63
N ASP A 39 -5.81 6.11 17.89
CA ASP A 39 -5.46 7.34 17.18
C ASP A 39 -5.17 7.08 15.71
N LEU A 40 -4.63 5.89 15.40
CA LEU A 40 -4.37 5.47 14.03
C LEU A 40 -5.69 5.24 13.27
N PHE A 41 -6.68 4.61 13.90
CA PHE A 41 -8.00 4.41 13.30
C PHE A 41 -8.80 5.71 13.19
N ILE A 42 -8.72 6.61 14.16
CA ILE A 42 -9.30 7.96 14.06
C ILE A 42 -8.67 8.70 12.87
N ALA A 43 -7.34 8.62 12.70
CA ALA A 43 -6.68 9.22 11.56
C ALA A 43 -7.16 8.60 10.24
N ALA A 44 -7.37 7.27 10.19
CA ALA A 44 -7.88 6.56 9.03
C ALA A 44 -9.33 6.91 8.68
N THR A 45 -10.15 7.25 9.67
CA THR A 45 -11.53 7.70 9.44
C THR A 45 -11.57 9.10 8.83
N ASN A 46 -10.61 9.96 9.19
CA ASN A 46 -10.58 11.37 8.79
C ASN A 46 -9.68 11.67 7.57
N ALA A 47 -9.11 10.66 6.93
CA ALA A 47 -8.26 10.86 5.76
C ALA A 47 -8.38 9.67 4.80
N HIS A 48 -8.30 9.93 3.49
CA HIS A 48 -8.23 8.88 2.48
C HIS A 48 -6.84 8.23 2.47
N ALA A 49 -5.77 9.03 2.52
CA ALA A 49 -4.40 8.54 2.57
C ALA A 49 -3.73 8.92 3.90
N LEU A 50 -3.01 7.99 4.51
CA LEU A 50 -2.23 8.22 5.71
C LEU A 50 -0.76 8.37 5.35
N VAL A 51 -0.14 9.47 5.77
CA VAL A 51 1.27 9.72 5.51
C VAL A 51 2.00 9.98 6.82
N PHE A 52 2.88 9.07 7.19
CA PHE A 52 3.69 9.18 8.39
C PHE A 52 5.13 9.53 8.04
N ASP A 53 5.60 10.62 8.64
CA ASP A 53 6.90 11.22 8.39
C ASP A 53 7.89 10.91 9.50
N ASN A 54 9.16 10.84 9.15
CA ASN A 54 10.28 10.62 10.07
C ASN A 54 10.11 9.37 10.95
N VAL A 55 9.73 8.26 10.30
CA VAL A 55 9.58 6.97 10.97
C VAL A 55 10.94 6.34 11.18
N SER A 56 11.30 6.08 12.44
CA SER A 56 12.59 5.46 12.84
C SER A 56 12.44 4.01 13.30
N GLY A 57 11.48 3.29 12.73
CA GLY A 57 11.13 1.92 13.09
C GLY A 57 9.68 1.79 13.52
N LEU A 58 9.17 0.57 13.46
CA LEU A 58 7.78 0.26 13.78
C LEU A 58 7.70 -0.71 14.96
N PRO A 59 7.14 -0.31 16.10
CA PRO A 59 6.74 -1.25 17.14
C PRO A 59 5.83 -2.35 16.57
N THR A 60 5.88 -3.53 17.17
CA THR A 60 5.12 -4.70 16.69
C THR A 60 3.63 -4.40 16.52
N TRP A 61 3.02 -3.75 17.50
CA TRP A 61 1.60 -3.42 17.47
C TRP A 61 1.22 -2.47 16.32
N ILE A 62 2.07 -1.46 16.04
CA ILE A 62 1.86 -0.56 14.88
C ILE A 62 1.97 -1.34 13.58
N SER A 63 2.97 -2.21 13.45
CA SER A 63 3.14 -3.05 12.25
C SER A 63 1.90 -3.90 12.00
N ASP A 64 1.35 -4.54 13.05
CA ASP A 64 0.13 -5.34 12.95
C ASP A 64 -1.09 -4.50 12.57
N THR A 65 -1.22 -3.31 13.15
CA THR A 65 -2.32 -2.39 12.86
C THR A 65 -2.24 -1.81 11.45
N LEU A 66 -1.04 -1.45 10.98
CA LEU A 66 -0.83 -1.02 9.59
C LEU A 66 -1.17 -2.14 8.59
N CYS A 67 -0.82 -3.40 8.91
CA CYS A 67 -1.24 -4.54 8.10
C CYS A 67 -2.76 -4.65 8.00
N ARG A 68 -3.48 -4.50 9.12
CA ARG A 68 -4.96 -4.51 9.14
C ARG A 68 -5.54 -3.38 8.31
N LEU A 69 -5.07 -2.15 8.51
CA LEU A 69 -5.52 -0.97 7.74
C LEU A 69 -5.23 -1.09 6.24
N ALA A 70 -4.14 -1.75 5.85
CA ALA A 70 -3.81 -1.93 4.45
C ALA A 70 -4.65 -2.99 3.74
N THR A 71 -5.25 -3.93 4.48
CA THR A 71 -5.98 -5.10 3.94
C THR A 71 -7.47 -5.14 4.29
N GLY A 72 -7.99 -4.15 5.00
CA GLY A 72 -9.42 -4.09 5.37
C GLY A 72 -9.76 -4.87 6.64
N GLY A 73 -8.90 -4.87 7.63
CA GLY A 73 -9.20 -5.41 8.96
C GLY A 73 -9.84 -4.35 9.86
N GLY A 74 -11.05 -4.60 10.36
CA GLY A 74 -11.72 -3.74 11.31
C GLY A 74 -10.99 -3.65 12.66
N PHE A 75 -11.23 -2.58 13.38
CA PHE A 75 -10.81 -2.39 14.77
C PHE A 75 -12.03 -2.04 15.61
N ALA A 76 -12.24 -2.79 16.68
CA ALA A 76 -13.28 -2.53 17.66
C ALA A 76 -12.65 -1.89 18.90
N THR A 77 -13.23 -0.82 19.38
CA THR A 77 -12.86 -0.22 20.66
C THR A 77 -14.11 0.12 21.46
N ARG A 78 -13.97 0.02 22.79
CA ARG A 78 -15.07 0.39 23.68
C ARG A 78 -15.40 1.88 23.54
N GLN A 79 -16.68 2.18 23.43
CA GLN A 79 -17.16 3.57 23.45
C GLN A 79 -16.93 4.17 24.84
N LEU A 80 -16.39 5.38 24.92
CA LEU A 80 -16.25 6.10 26.17
C LEU A 80 -17.62 6.48 26.70
N TYR A 81 -17.83 6.29 28.01
CA TYR A 81 -19.06 6.62 28.74
C TYR A 81 -20.27 5.71 28.47
N THR A 82 -20.09 4.52 27.86
CA THR A 82 -21.14 3.50 27.73
C THR A 82 -20.64 2.16 28.25
N ASP A 83 -21.50 1.41 28.92
CA ASP A 83 -21.09 0.16 29.61
C ASP A 83 -21.00 -1.07 28.69
N GLY A 84 -21.48 -1.00 27.47
CA GLY A 84 -21.56 -2.16 26.58
C GLY A 84 -21.36 -1.88 25.09
N ASP A 85 -21.18 -0.63 24.67
CA ASP A 85 -21.13 -0.29 23.26
C ASP A 85 -19.70 -0.30 22.71
N GLU A 86 -19.52 -0.93 21.57
CA GLU A 86 -18.29 -0.91 20.80
C GLU A 86 -18.42 0.03 19.58
N ILE A 87 -17.38 0.81 19.33
CA ILE A 87 -17.22 1.53 18.06
C ILE A 87 -16.41 0.65 17.14
N LEU A 88 -17.01 0.27 16.02
CA LEU A 88 -16.33 -0.44 14.95
C LEU A 88 -15.72 0.57 13.97
N PHE A 89 -14.42 0.49 13.79
CA PHE A 89 -13.71 1.20 12.73
C PHE A 89 -13.40 0.21 11.63
N ASP A 90 -14.02 0.37 10.49
CA ASP A 90 -13.69 -0.36 9.26
C ASP A 90 -13.14 0.62 8.25
N ALA A 91 -11.85 0.50 7.97
CA ALA A 91 -11.18 1.37 7.03
C ALA A 91 -10.03 0.66 6.34
N THR A 92 -10.03 0.70 5.02
CA THR A 92 -8.87 0.37 4.19
C THR A 92 -8.30 1.66 3.63
N ARG A 93 -7.02 1.93 3.92
CA ARG A 93 -6.40 3.20 3.53
C ARG A 93 -5.04 2.98 2.86
N PRO A 94 -4.74 3.74 1.80
CA PRO A 94 -3.38 3.88 1.32
C PRO A 94 -2.50 4.48 2.42
N ILE A 95 -1.32 3.88 2.63
CA ILE A 95 -0.39 4.31 3.67
C ILE A 95 0.96 4.60 3.03
N ILE A 96 1.54 5.75 3.36
CA ILE A 96 2.90 6.15 3.00
C ILE A 96 3.70 6.28 4.29
N LEU A 97 4.81 5.56 4.36
CA LEU A 97 5.79 5.66 5.45
C LEU A 97 7.07 6.28 4.90
N ASN A 98 7.62 7.25 5.56
CA ASN A 98 8.91 7.80 5.19
C ASN A 98 9.88 7.81 6.37
N GLY A 99 11.14 7.45 6.12
CA GLY A 99 12.21 7.42 7.13
C GLY A 99 13.58 7.20 6.51
N ILE A 100 14.59 7.09 7.38
CA ILE A 100 15.99 7.04 6.95
C ILE A 100 16.49 5.61 6.84
N GLU A 101 16.17 4.76 7.82
CA GLU A 101 16.66 3.38 7.93
C GLU A 101 15.51 2.38 7.87
N ASP A 102 15.80 1.11 8.11
CA ASP A 102 14.90 -0.04 8.02
C ASP A 102 13.56 0.19 8.76
N ILE A 103 12.67 0.95 8.12
CA ILE A 103 11.35 1.28 8.64
C ILE A 103 10.55 -0.01 8.86
N VAL A 104 10.70 -0.94 7.92
CA VAL A 104 9.94 -2.19 7.87
C VAL A 104 10.88 -3.36 8.09
N ALA A 105 10.94 -3.85 9.33
CA ALA A 105 11.75 -5.01 9.70
C ALA A 105 11.00 -6.35 9.60
N ARG A 106 9.66 -6.32 9.59
CA ARG A 106 8.84 -7.54 9.58
C ARG A 106 8.46 -7.97 8.17
N PRO A 107 8.64 -9.26 7.85
CA PRO A 107 8.34 -9.80 6.52
C PRO A 107 6.87 -9.67 6.12
N ASP A 108 5.92 -9.74 7.06
CA ASP A 108 4.50 -9.64 6.79
C ASP A 108 4.08 -8.23 6.33
N LEU A 109 4.72 -7.19 6.86
CA LEU A 109 4.53 -5.81 6.42
C LEU A 109 5.28 -5.55 5.11
N ALA A 110 6.49 -6.11 4.96
CA ALA A 110 7.27 -5.99 3.74
C ALA A 110 6.54 -6.58 2.52
N ASP A 111 5.92 -7.75 2.68
CA ASP A 111 5.11 -8.41 1.64
C ASP A 111 3.88 -7.57 1.19
N ARG A 112 3.50 -6.55 1.97
CA ARG A 112 2.39 -5.63 1.68
C ARG A 112 2.86 -4.23 1.33
N SER A 113 4.14 -4.05 1.07
CA SER A 113 4.77 -2.76 0.83
C SER A 113 5.47 -2.70 -0.51
N ILE A 114 5.49 -1.50 -1.07
CA ILE A 114 6.35 -1.13 -2.20
C ILE A 114 7.41 -0.20 -1.64
N PHE A 115 8.67 -0.50 -1.91
CA PHE A 115 9.80 0.29 -1.44
C PHE A 115 10.32 1.18 -2.56
N LEU A 116 10.44 2.46 -2.28
CA LEU A 116 11.08 3.42 -3.15
C LEU A 116 12.25 4.07 -2.40
N THR A 117 13.46 3.72 -2.81
CA THR A 117 14.67 4.32 -2.27
C THR A 117 15.04 5.55 -3.08
N LEU A 118 15.15 6.68 -2.41
CA LEU A 118 15.52 7.95 -3.02
C LEU A 118 17.00 8.22 -2.82
N GLU A 119 17.66 8.64 -3.91
CA GLU A 119 19.06 9.04 -3.87
C GLU A 119 19.22 10.48 -3.36
N PRO A 120 20.37 10.81 -2.76
CA PRO A 120 20.68 12.19 -2.34
C PRO A 120 20.64 13.16 -3.52
N ILE A 121 19.99 14.31 -3.29
CA ILE A 121 19.95 15.38 -4.30
C ILE A 121 21.30 16.11 -4.29
N PRO A 122 22.02 16.16 -5.43
CA PRO A 122 23.25 16.92 -5.53
C PRO A 122 23.03 18.40 -5.17
N ASP A 123 24.01 19.05 -4.55
CA ASP A 123 23.88 20.43 -4.06
C ASP A 123 23.45 21.41 -5.17
N GLY A 124 23.96 21.25 -6.37
CA GLY A 124 23.59 22.11 -7.52
C GLY A 124 22.18 21.86 -8.09
N ALA A 125 21.51 20.77 -7.69
CA ALA A 125 20.16 20.42 -8.13
C ALA A 125 19.08 20.75 -7.09
N ARG A 126 19.46 21.22 -5.91
CA ARG A 126 18.53 21.59 -4.84
C ARG A 126 17.72 22.83 -5.23
N ARG A 127 16.43 22.78 -4.95
CA ARG A 127 15.48 23.88 -5.16
C ARG A 127 14.87 24.31 -3.85
N THR A 128 14.44 25.57 -3.78
CA THR A 128 13.64 26.04 -2.64
C THR A 128 12.26 25.39 -2.66
N ALA A 129 11.65 25.22 -1.49
CA ALA A 129 10.29 24.70 -1.40
C ALA A 129 9.29 25.52 -2.24
N LYS A 130 9.44 26.86 -2.23
CA LYS A 130 8.58 27.77 -3.02
C LYS A 130 8.68 27.52 -4.54
N GLU A 131 9.88 27.32 -5.06
CA GLU A 131 10.09 27.02 -6.48
C GLU A 131 9.51 25.65 -6.84
N LEU A 132 9.72 24.65 -5.99
CA LEU A 132 9.21 23.30 -6.21
C LEU A 132 7.69 23.29 -6.23
N TRP A 133 7.04 23.89 -5.23
CA TRP A 133 5.58 23.96 -5.17
C TRP A 133 4.98 24.75 -6.33
N ARG A 134 5.63 25.82 -6.76
CA ARG A 134 5.19 26.56 -7.95
C ARG A 134 5.23 25.70 -9.20
N ALA A 135 6.33 24.96 -9.42
CA ALA A 135 6.47 24.07 -10.56
C ALA A 135 5.46 22.92 -10.48
N PHE A 136 5.30 22.31 -9.31
CA PHE A 136 4.32 21.25 -9.08
C PHE A 136 2.89 21.72 -9.37
N ASN A 137 2.48 22.86 -8.83
CA ASN A 137 1.12 23.38 -9.02
C ASN A 137 0.81 23.69 -10.49
N ALA A 138 1.82 24.06 -11.26
CA ALA A 138 1.66 24.27 -12.71
C ALA A 138 1.43 22.95 -13.47
N GLU A 139 2.06 21.86 -13.03
CA GLU A 139 1.97 20.55 -13.68
C GLU A 139 0.94 19.60 -13.04
N ALA A 140 0.46 19.86 -11.83
CA ALA A 140 -0.44 18.99 -11.10
C ALA A 140 -1.71 18.61 -11.88
N PRO A 141 -2.37 19.51 -12.63
CA PRO A 141 -3.53 19.14 -13.45
C PRO A 141 -3.19 18.10 -14.53
N ARG A 142 -2.01 18.23 -15.16
CA ARG A 142 -1.55 17.29 -16.19
C ARG A 142 -1.17 15.93 -15.60
N ILE A 143 -0.50 15.95 -14.45
CA ILE A 143 -0.15 14.72 -13.71
C ILE A 143 -1.43 14.00 -13.28
N LEU A 144 -2.40 14.72 -12.73
CA LEU A 144 -3.70 14.15 -12.34
C LEU A 144 -4.45 13.59 -13.55
N GLY A 145 -4.45 14.29 -14.69
CA GLY A 145 -5.04 13.82 -15.95
C GLY A 145 -4.45 12.48 -16.36
N ALA A 146 -3.12 12.37 -16.40
CA ALA A 146 -2.44 11.11 -16.74
C ALA A 146 -2.77 9.96 -15.75
N LEU A 147 -2.91 10.26 -14.45
CA LEU A 147 -3.34 9.27 -13.47
C LEU A 147 -4.79 8.82 -13.71
N LEU A 148 -5.69 9.73 -14.08
CA LEU A 148 -7.08 9.41 -14.41
C LEU A 148 -7.18 8.59 -15.70
N ASP A 149 -6.35 8.86 -16.70
CA ASP A 149 -6.25 8.05 -17.92
C ASP A 149 -5.80 6.62 -17.57
N ALA A 150 -4.82 6.47 -16.66
CA ALA A 150 -4.40 5.16 -16.18
C ALA A 150 -5.53 4.42 -15.43
N VAL A 151 -6.29 5.13 -14.60
CA VAL A 151 -7.46 4.58 -13.90
C VAL A 151 -8.54 4.13 -14.90
N SER A 152 -8.85 4.95 -15.90
CA SER A 152 -9.81 4.63 -16.96
C SER A 152 -9.39 3.36 -17.73
N CYS A 153 -8.12 3.30 -18.14
CA CYS A 153 -7.54 2.11 -18.76
C CYS A 153 -7.63 0.87 -17.85
N GLY A 154 -7.34 1.05 -16.54
CA GLY A 154 -7.44 -0.02 -15.56
C GLY A 154 -8.87 -0.58 -15.43
N ILE A 155 -9.88 0.29 -15.36
CA ILE A 155 -11.29 -0.10 -15.26
C ILE A 155 -11.71 -0.92 -16.49
N GLU A 156 -11.32 -0.47 -17.69
CA GLU A 156 -11.63 -1.16 -18.94
C GLU A 156 -10.96 -2.53 -19.02
N ARG A 157 -9.69 -2.63 -18.64
CA ARG A 157 -8.86 -3.82 -18.84
C ARG A 157 -8.92 -4.83 -17.70
N MET A 158 -9.31 -4.41 -16.49
CA MET A 158 -9.32 -5.26 -15.30
C MET A 158 -10.09 -6.60 -15.49
N PRO A 159 -11.27 -6.65 -16.14
CA PRO A 159 -12.01 -7.91 -16.32
C PRO A 159 -11.27 -8.95 -17.17
N MET A 160 -10.33 -8.51 -18.00
CA MET A 160 -9.55 -9.37 -18.92
C MET A 160 -8.12 -9.57 -18.45
N THR A 161 -7.71 -8.92 -17.36
CA THR A 161 -6.34 -8.97 -16.88
C THR A 161 -6.12 -10.23 -16.04
N VAL A 162 -5.23 -11.09 -16.51
CA VAL A 162 -4.82 -12.31 -15.81
C VAL A 162 -3.32 -12.24 -15.52
N LEU A 163 -2.92 -12.67 -14.33
CA LEU A 163 -1.53 -12.80 -13.95
C LEU A 163 -1.11 -14.26 -14.03
N GLU A 164 0.02 -14.53 -14.67
CA GLU A 164 0.63 -15.89 -14.71
C GLU A 164 1.01 -16.35 -13.30
N ARG A 165 1.43 -15.42 -12.45
CA ARG A 165 1.80 -15.66 -11.07
C ARG A 165 1.12 -14.64 -10.17
N ILE A 166 0.38 -15.11 -9.18
CA ILE A 166 -0.36 -14.28 -8.24
C ILE A 166 0.57 -13.94 -7.05
N PRO A 167 0.93 -12.67 -6.85
CA PRO A 167 1.69 -12.23 -5.68
C PRO A 167 0.80 -12.13 -4.44
N ARG A 168 1.38 -11.81 -3.27
CA ARG A 168 0.62 -11.65 -2.03
C ARG A 168 -0.42 -10.54 -2.11
N MET A 169 -0.09 -9.40 -2.72
CA MET A 169 -1.05 -8.32 -2.99
C MET A 169 -1.71 -8.56 -4.36
N ALA A 170 -2.54 -9.62 -4.45
CA ALA A 170 -3.14 -10.08 -5.71
C ALA A 170 -3.94 -8.99 -6.42
N ASP A 171 -4.92 -8.41 -5.73
CA ASP A 171 -5.83 -7.41 -6.29
C ASP A 171 -5.09 -6.14 -6.72
N PHE A 172 -4.11 -5.70 -5.92
CA PHE A 172 -3.23 -4.60 -6.28
C PHE A 172 -2.44 -4.90 -7.56
N ALA A 173 -1.88 -6.10 -7.68
CA ALA A 173 -1.08 -6.47 -8.84
C ALA A 173 -1.92 -6.59 -10.12
N VAL A 174 -3.12 -7.16 -10.03
CA VAL A 174 -4.08 -7.20 -11.16
C VAL A 174 -4.47 -5.80 -11.58
N TRP A 175 -4.82 -4.94 -10.62
CA TRP A 175 -5.18 -3.55 -10.89
C TRP A 175 -4.05 -2.76 -11.55
N ALA A 176 -2.85 -2.81 -10.98
CA ALA A 176 -1.70 -2.08 -11.49
C ALA A 176 -1.28 -2.59 -12.89
N LYS A 177 -1.38 -3.91 -13.14
CA LYS A 177 -1.18 -4.50 -14.46
C LYS A 177 -2.24 -4.02 -15.47
N ALA A 178 -3.49 -3.91 -15.06
CA ALA A 178 -4.55 -3.39 -15.90
C ALA A 178 -4.33 -1.92 -16.31
N CYS A 179 -3.79 -1.10 -15.38
CA CYS A 179 -3.45 0.31 -15.62
C CYS A 179 -2.18 0.49 -16.47
N GLU A 180 -1.31 -0.51 -16.54
CA GLU A 180 0.05 -0.40 -17.10
C GLU A 180 0.06 0.13 -18.54
N ALA A 181 -0.88 -0.30 -19.37
CA ALA A 181 -0.91 0.04 -20.79
C ALA A 181 -1.09 1.54 -21.07
N ALA A 182 -1.62 2.31 -20.12
CA ALA A 182 -1.72 3.76 -20.26
C ALA A 182 -0.39 4.49 -20.00
N LEU A 183 0.56 3.84 -19.31
CA LEU A 183 1.77 4.49 -18.81
C LEU A 183 3.06 3.88 -19.37
N TRP A 184 3.08 2.54 -19.56
CA TRP A 184 4.29 1.78 -19.88
C TRP A 184 4.03 0.62 -20.84
N PRO A 185 5.07 0.11 -21.51
CA PRO A 185 4.99 -1.15 -22.26
C PRO A 185 4.59 -2.32 -21.35
N ASP A 186 3.93 -3.31 -21.96
CA ASP A 186 3.46 -4.52 -21.27
C ASP A 186 4.60 -5.25 -20.55
N GLY A 187 4.34 -5.68 -19.31
CA GLY A 187 5.29 -6.41 -18.46
C GLY A 187 6.24 -5.52 -17.63
N THR A 188 6.26 -4.21 -17.85
CA THR A 188 7.14 -3.27 -17.13
C THR A 188 6.81 -3.27 -15.63
N PHE A 189 5.53 -3.15 -15.28
CA PHE A 189 5.10 -3.13 -13.88
C PHE A 189 5.45 -4.44 -13.17
N MET A 190 5.11 -5.59 -13.75
CA MET A 190 5.35 -6.88 -13.08
C MET A 190 6.83 -7.17 -12.88
N SER A 191 7.68 -6.78 -13.83
CA SER A 191 9.13 -6.88 -13.71
C SER A 191 9.67 -6.01 -12.56
N ALA A 192 9.27 -4.74 -12.50
CA ALA A 192 9.66 -3.81 -11.46
C ALA A 192 9.14 -4.27 -10.08
N TYR A 193 7.89 -4.71 -10.01
CA TYR A 193 7.25 -5.20 -8.78
C TYR A 193 7.94 -6.46 -8.23
N ALA A 194 8.27 -7.43 -9.09
CA ALA A 194 9.02 -8.62 -8.69
C ALA A 194 10.42 -8.28 -8.13
N GLY A 195 11.12 -7.34 -8.79
CA GLY A 195 12.39 -6.82 -8.30
C GLY A 195 12.28 -6.13 -6.94
N ASN A 196 11.22 -5.36 -6.73
CA ASN A 196 10.94 -4.66 -5.48
C ASN A 196 10.68 -5.62 -4.32
N ILE A 197 9.83 -6.63 -4.52
CA ILE A 197 9.57 -7.68 -3.51
C ILE A 197 10.86 -8.45 -3.18
N ALA A 198 11.65 -8.81 -4.18
CA ALA A 198 12.91 -9.53 -3.96
C ALA A 198 13.92 -8.69 -3.16
N ALA A 199 13.98 -7.37 -3.39
CA ALA A 199 14.81 -6.45 -2.63
C ALA A 199 14.33 -6.33 -1.17
N ALA A 200 13.02 -6.14 -0.95
CA ALA A 200 12.40 -6.07 0.37
C ALA A 200 12.65 -7.34 1.20
N SER A 201 12.53 -8.51 0.58
CA SER A 201 12.78 -9.80 1.24
C SER A 201 14.23 -9.95 1.69
N ARG A 202 15.19 -9.40 0.94
CA ARG A 202 16.61 -9.40 1.34
C ARG A 202 16.88 -8.48 2.53
N GLN A 203 16.21 -7.34 2.61
CA GLN A 203 16.35 -6.40 3.74
C GLN A 203 15.76 -6.94 5.04
N CYS A 204 14.60 -7.57 4.98
CA CYS A 204 13.89 -8.07 6.17
C CYS A 204 14.34 -9.44 6.64
N GLY A 205 15.18 -10.16 5.89
CA GLY A 205 15.56 -11.54 6.18
C GLY A 205 17.01 -11.83 5.86
N GLY A 206 17.87 -11.84 6.86
CA GLY A 206 19.11 -12.58 6.79
C GLY A 206 18.85 -14.08 6.73
N GLY A 207 18.24 -14.62 5.68
CA GLY A 207 18.11 -16.07 5.55
C GLY A 207 16.97 -16.56 4.67
N ARG A 208 17.36 -17.16 3.57
CA ARG A 208 16.62 -17.96 2.59
C ARG A 208 15.52 -17.25 1.80
N PRO A 209 15.62 -17.25 0.46
CA PRO A 209 14.50 -16.87 -0.39
C PRO A 209 13.33 -17.81 -0.09
N ARG A 210 12.18 -17.23 0.29
CA ARG A 210 10.95 -18.01 0.43
C ARG A 210 10.63 -18.63 -0.92
N GLN A 211 10.47 -19.95 -0.94
CA GLN A 211 9.94 -20.64 -2.11
C GLN A 211 8.57 -20.04 -2.45
N PRO A 212 8.29 -19.81 -3.73
CA PRO A 212 6.98 -19.32 -4.15
C PRO A 212 5.92 -20.33 -3.75
N TYR A 213 4.83 -19.84 -3.16
CA TYR A 213 3.65 -20.61 -2.86
C TYR A 213 3.15 -21.29 -4.15
N ALA A 214 3.29 -22.60 -4.20
CA ALA A 214 2.68 -23.40 -5.25
C ALA A 214 1.19 -23.55 -4.91
N PRO A 215 0.25 -23.09 -5.76
CA PRO A 215 -1.15 -23.37 -5.53
C PRO A 215 -1.36 -24.87 -5.60
N HIS A 216 -1.97 -25.47 -4.57
CA HIS A 216 -2.52 -26.81 -4.66
C HIS A 216 -3.61 -26.80 -5.73
N VAL A 217 -3.26 -27.18 -6.94
CA VAL A 217 -4.23 -27.53 -7.98
C VAL A 217 -4.92 -28.80 -7.49
N ARG A 218 -6.14 -28.67 -6.99
CA ARG A 218 -7.03 -29.82 -6.81
C ARG A 218 -7.29 -30.39 -8.20
N ALA A 219 -6.79 -31.58 -8.44
CA ALA A 219 -7.17 -32.36 -9.60
C ALA A 219 -8.70 -32.52 -9.64
N PRO A 220 -9.35 -32.42 -10.82
CA PRO A 220 -10.77 -32.66 -10.94
C PRO A 220 -11.05 -34.14 -10.61
N GLY A 221 -11.72 -34.37 -9.48
CA GLY A 221 -12.19 -35.68 -9.09
C GLY A 221 -13.26 -36.17 -10.04
N LEU A 222 -12.97 -37.30 -10.68
CA LEU A 222 -13.90 -38.09 -11.48
C LEU A 222 -15.13 -38.47 -10.66
N GLY A 223 -16.27 -38.45 -11.30
CA GLY A 223 -17.61 -38.54 -10.80
C GLY A 223 -17.93 -39.71 -9.87
N GLY A 224 -18.83 -39.44 -8.97
CA GLY A 224 -19.54 -40.40 -8.13
C GLY A 224 -20.91 -39.84 -7.80
N ASN A 225 -21.87 -40.17 -8.66
CA ASN A 225 -23.28 -39.93 -8.51
C ASN A 225 -23.81 -40.72 -7.31
N ARG A 226 -24.31 -40.09 -6.25
CA ARG A 226 -25.31 -40.66 -5.34
C ARG A 226 -26.27 -39.57 -4.86
N ARG A 227 -27.51 -39.69 -5.33
CA ARG A 227 -28.69 -39.02 -4.81
C ARG A 227 -28.93 -39.52 -3.37
N SER A 228 -29.19 -38.62 -2.44
CA SER A 228 -30.08 -38.85 -1.33
C SER A 228 -30.64 -37.52 -0.82
N ALA A 229 -31.95 -37.51 -0.67
CA ALA A 229 -32.80 -36.38 -0.35
C ALA A 229 -32.65 -35.93 1.12
N PRO A 230 -33.13 -34.72 1.46
CA PRO A 230 -33.07 -34.19 2.82
C PRO A 230 -34.29 -34.63 3.65
N PRO A 231 -34.17 -34.70 4.98
CA PRO A 231 -35.31 -34.49 5.88
C PRO A 231 -35.06 -33.16 6.61
N TYR A 232 -36.10 -32.30 6.69
CA TYR A 232 -36.69 -31.80 7.93
C TYR A 232 -37.75 -30.76 7.64
N ALA A 233 -39.00 -31.21 7.73
CA ALA A 233 -40.11 -30.43 8.23
C ALA A 233 -40.31 -30.82 9.72
N GLN A 234 -40.17 -29.91 10.61
CA GLN A 234 -41.07 -29.57 11.70
C GLN A 234 -40.59 -28.33 12.39
#